data_b9a6dd54e4847918f142759a6428a009
#
_entry.id   b9a6dd54e4847918f142759a6428a009
#
_cell.length_a   1.000
_cell.length_b   1.000
_cell.length_c   1.000
_cell.angle_alpha   90.00
_cell.angle_beta   90.00
_cell.angle_gamma   90.00
#
_symmetry.space_group_name_H-M   'P 1'
#
loop_
_entity.id
_entity.type
_entity.pdbx_description
1 polymer ?
#
loop_
_entity_poly.entity_id
_entity_poly.type
_entity_poly.pdbx_seq_one_letter_code
_entity_poly.pdbx_strand_id
1 'polypeptide(L)'
;QGETFISSAHPSATLELVKESSKIRKIYRNRISRLQNTTGMFTANIKLKKDVLPYLNRNQYFYNTDDVWNVCDGDDSHIKGALMSYQVPEDGGDYAENVDIIVPMSWAAVEQWDGTKVMQRGEEYEVMKQKKAEECVDFVSKYVPQLKNAVDTIYTSTPLTYKDYVSTVEGSAYGIRKDYNNVMQTLLTPRAPIENLLLTGQSLNLHGILGVSMTSLFTTAEIVGMDTVKEDLKL
;
A
#
# COMPACT_ATOMS: atom_id res chain seq x y z
N GLN A 1 19.33 19.41 11.22
CA GLN A 1 20.10 18.75 12.29
C GLN A 1 19.13 18.35 13.40
N GLY A 2 19.30 17.14 13.96
CA GLY A 2 18.50 16.63 15.05
C GLY A 2 19.30 15.60 15.85
N GLU A 3 18.88 15.37 17.09
CA GLU A 3 19.51 14.39 17.97
C GLU A 3 19.04 12.98 17.62
N THR A 4 17.77 12.81 17.27
CA THR A 4 17.16 11.54 16.87
C THR A 4 16.39 11.73 15.58
N PHE A 5 16.48 10.77 14.69
CA PHE A 5 15.74 10.70 13.42
C PHE A 5 14.87 9.46 13.43
N ILE A 6 13.59 9.61 13.08
CA ILE A 6 12.66 8.50 12.92
C ILE A 6 12.20 8.50 11.46
N SER A 7 12.41 7.38 10.76
CA SER A 7 11.98 7.22 9.37
C SER A 7 10.84 6.21 9.27
N SER A 8 9.71 6.66 8.72
CA SER A 8 8.58 5.79 8.35
C SER A 8 8.59 5.40 6.87
N ALA A 9 9.57 5.89 6.11
CA ALA A 9 9.75 5.49 4.73
C ALA A 9 10.19 4.02 4.61
N HIS A 10 10.03 3.45 3.41
CA HIS A 10 10.55 2.11 3.16
C HIS A 10 12.03 2.01 3.55
N PRO A 11 12.49 0.95 4.25
CA PRO A 11 13.86 0.84 4.71
C PRO A 11 14.91 1.03 3.62
N SER A 12 14.69 0.55 2.40
CA SER A 12 15.58 0.80 1.26
C SER A 12 15.67 2.29 0.93
N ALA A 13 14.53 3.00 0.86
CA ALA A 13 14.50 4.43 0.59
C ALA A 13 15.21 5.23 1.70
N THR A 14 14.98 4.84 2.97
CA THR A 14 15.72 5.44 4.10
C THR A 14 17.23 5.27 3.96
N LEU A 15 17.68 4.09 3.56
CA LEU A 15 19.12 3.82 3.37
C LEU A 15 19.72 4.58 2.18
N GLU A 16 18.94 4.87 1.14
CA GLU A 16 19.39 5.70 0.01
C GLU A 16 19.62 7.16 0.42
N LEU A 17 18.84 7.69 1.36
CA LEU A 17 19.06 9.03 1.91
C LEU A 17 20.37 9.13 2.69
N VAL A 18 20.85 8.03 3.25
CA VAL A 18 22.15 7.94 3.94
C VAL A 18 23.24 7.62 2.91
N LYS A 19 23.77 8.65 2.26
CA LYS A 19 24.72 8.52 1.12
C LYS A 19 25.99 7.77 1.52
N GLU A 20 26.65 8.19 2.61
CA GLU A 20 27.88 7.58 3.11
C GLU A 20 27.85 7.43 4.63
N SER A 21 28.13 6.24 5.12
CA SER A 21 28.33 5.97 6.54
C SER A 21 29.11 4.67 6.72
N SER A 22 30.21 4.74 7.45
CA SER A 22 31.00 3.56 7.84
C SER A 22 30.21 2.62 8.76
N LYS A 23 29.17 3.11 9.45
CA LYS A 23 28.28 2.33 10.31
C LYS A 23 27.31 1.45 9.52
N ILE A 24 26.90 1.84 8.32
CA ILE A 24 26.03 1.04 7.45
C ILE A 24 26.89 0.20 6.50
N ARG A 25 27.21 -1.02 6.92
CA ARG A 25 28.01 -1.95 6.13
C ARG A 25 27.26 -2.35 4.85
N LYS A 26 28.00 -2.61 3.77
CA LYS A 26 27.46 -3.09 2.48
C LYS A 26 26.55 -4.32 2.63
N ILE A 27 26.90 -5.23 3.56
CA ILE A 27 26.11 -6.44 3.84
C ILE A 27 24.69 -6.10 4.38
N TYR A 28 24.57 -5.06 5.21
CA TYR A 28 23.26 -4.62 5.70
C TYR A 28 22.42 -4.03 4.60
N ARG A 29 22.99 -3.15 3.76
CA ARG A 29 22.29 -2.60 2.57
C ARG A 29 21.83 -3.71 1.65
N ASN A 30 22.71 -4.66 1.32
CA ASN A 30 22.38 -5.79 0.45
C ASN A 30 21.31 -6.71 1.08
N ARG A 31 21.30 -6.88 2.41
CA ARG A 31 20.24 -7.63 3.08
C ARG A 31 18.88 -6.96 2.87
N ILE A 32 18.79 -5.65 3.13
CA ILE A 32 17.54 -4.91 3.01
C ILE A 32 17.05 -4.88 1.55
N SER A 33 17.94 -4.64 0.58
CA SER A 33 17.56 -4.57 -0.84
C SER A 33 17.13 -5.91 -1.46
N ARG A 34 17.46 -7.04 -0.82
CA ARG A 34 17.05 -8.38 -1.28
C ARG A 34 15.76 -8.88 -0.68
N LEU A 35 15.21 -8.16 0.30
CA LEU A 35 13.92 -8.54 0.88
C LEU A 35 12.81 -8.35 -0.16
N GLN A 36 12.00 -9.39 -0.32
CA GLN A 36 10.86 -9.34 -1.22
C GLN A 36 9.81 -8.36 -0.67
N ASN A 37 9.15 -7.68 -1.58
CA ASN A 37 8.06 -6.77 -1.27
C ASN A 37 6.70 -7.41 -1.62
N THR A 38 5.65 -6.87 -1.04
CA THR A 38 4.28 -7.26 -1.39
C THR A 38 3.92 -6.73 -2.78
N THR A 39 2.89 -7.31 -3.39
CA THR A 39 2.37 -6.80 -4.65
C THR A 39 1.90 -5.35 -4.52
N GLY A 40 1.90 -4.63 -5.64
CA GLY A 40 1.25 -3.35 -5.77
C GLY A 40 -0.27 -3.48 -5.94
N MET A 41 -0.94 -2.34 -5.99
CA MET A 41 -2.38 -2.27 -6.22
C MET A 41 -2.70 -1.29 -7.35
N PHE A 42 -3.74 -1.63 -8.12
CA PHE A 42 -4.46 -0.68 -8.94
C PHE A 42 -5.69 -0.22 -8.15
N THR A 43 -5.94 1.08 -8.15
CA THR A 43 -7.14 1.63 -7.54
C THR A 43 -7.91 2.46 -8.57
N ALA A 44 -9.20 2.17 -8.71
CA ALA A 44 -10.15 3.03 -9.38
C ALA A 44 -10.91 3.83 -8.31
N ASN A 45 -10.60 5.10 -8.19
CA ASN A 45 -11.30 6.04 -7.31
C ASN A 45 -12.46 6.65 -8.12
N ILE A 46 -13.67 6.31 -7.77
CA ILE A 46 -14.86 6.58 -8.55
C ILE A 46 -15.71 7.63 -7.85
N LYS A 47 -15.88 8.78 -8.51
CA LYS A 47 -16.91 9.73 -8.16
C LYS A 47 -18.23 9.24 -8.72
N LEU A 48 -19.27 9.27 -7.90
CA LEU A 48 -20.59 8.77 -8.25
C LEU A 48 -21.55 9.91 -8.60
N LYS A 49 -22.52 9.59 -9.45
CA LYS A 49 -23.69 10.43 -9.66
C LYS A 49 -24.52 10.48 -8.40
N LYS A 50 -25.10 11.62 -8.13
CA LYS A 50 -25.90 11.88 -6.94
C LYS A 50 -27.11 10.93 -6.84
N ASP A 51 -27.37 10.44 -5.63
CA ASP A 51 -28.57 9.68 -5.25
C ASP A 51 -28.80 8.38 -6.07
N VAL A 52 -27.73 7.75 -6.60
CA VAL A 52 -27.84 6.52 -7.40
C VAL A 52 -27.43 5.27 -6.64
N LEU A 53 -26.29 5.30 -5.91
CA LEU A 53 -25.78 4.14 -5.20
C LEU A 53 -25.96 4.33 -3.69
N PRO A 54 -26.72 3.47 -2.99
CA PRO A 54 -26.84 3.55 -1.53
C PRO A 54 -25.48 3.43 -0.83
N TYR A 55 -25.24 4.24 0.19
CA TYR A 55 -24.08 4.14 1.04
C TYR A 55 -24.16 2.91 1.95
N LEU A 56 -23.10 2.13 1.99
CA LEU A 56 -22.96 1.02 2.91
C LEU A 56 -21.74 1.26 3.81
N ASN A 57 -21.98 1.34 5.13
CA ASN A 57 -20.89 1.49 6.11
C ASN A 57 -20.11 0.17 6.29
N ARG A 58 -19.60 -0.37 5.20
CA ARG A 58 -18.79 -1.60 5.17
C ARG A 58 -17.97 -1.70 3.89
N ASN A 59 -16.84 -2.40 3.95
CA ASN A 59 -16.12 -2.85 2.77
C ASN A 59 -16.75 -4.13 2.21
N GLN A 60 -16.68 -4.30 0.89
CA GLN A 60 -17.13 -5.51 0.21
C GLN A 60 -15.95 -6.12 -0.56
N TYR A 61 -15.81 -7.44 -0.42
CA TYR A 61 -14.76 -8.21 -1.11
C TYR A 61 -15.45 -9.15 -2.09
N PHE A 62 -15.01 -9.12 -3.33
CA PHE A 62 -15.55 -9.93 -4.42
C PHE A 62 -14.44 -10.81 -4.99
N TYR A 63 -14.73 -12.08 -5.22
CA TYR A 63 -13.79 -13.04 -5.78
C TYR A 63 -14.46 -13.81 -6.92
N ASN A 64 -13.69 -14.13 -7.96
CA ASN A 64 -14.09 -15.05 -9.04
C ASN A 64 -13.21 -16.30 -9.06
N THR A 65 -12.59 -16.62 -7.94
CA THR A 65 -11.75 -17.80 -7.73
C THR A 65 -12.05 -18.40 -6.36
N ASP A 66 -11.96 -19.72 -6.26
CA ASP A 66 -12.03 -20.44 -4.97
C ASP A 66 -10.69 -20.36 -4.22
N ASP A 67 -9.58 -20.04 -4.92
CA ASP A 67 -8.27 -19.87 -4.34
C ASP A 67 -8.00 -18.40 -3.99
N VAL A 68 -8.62 -17.94 -2.92
CA VAL A 68 -8.50 -16.56 -2.42
C VAL A 68 -7.09 -16.20 -1.93
N TRP A 69 -6.26 -17.20 -1.64
CA TRP A 69 -4.90 -16.98 -1.17
C TRP A 69 -3.93 -16.57 -2.29
N ASN A 70 -4.26 -16.91 -3.54
CA ASN A 70 -3.45 -16.63 -4.71
C ASN A 70 -4.01 -15.52 -5.61
N VAL A 71 -4.85 -14.64 -5.09
CA VAL A 71 -5.33 -13.46 -5.84
C VAL A 71 -4.21 -12.48 -6.21
N CYS A 72 -3.08 -12.54 -5.52
CA CYS A 72 -1.89 -11.72 -5.72
C CYS A 72 -0.73 -12.51 -6.34
N ASP A 73 -0.99 -13.47 -7.20
CA ASP A 73 0.02 -14.36 -7.79
C ASP A 73 0.83 -13.73 -8.95
N GLY A 74 0.52 -12.49 -9.31
CA GLY A 74 1.21 -11.75 -10.38
C GLY A 74 0.62 -11.97 -11.77
N ASP A 75 -0.46 -12.75 -11.91
CA ASP A 75 -1.22 -12.85 -13.15
C ASP A 75 -2.27 -11.73 -13.23
N ASP A 76 -1.97 -10.70 -14.02
CA ASP A 76 -2.80 -9.52 -14.23
C ASP A 76 -3.76 -9.66 -15.42
N SER A 77 -3.87 -10.85 -16.04
CA SER A 77 -4.69 -11.12 -17.23
C SER A 77 -6.20 -10.91 -16.96
N HIS A 78 -6.63 -11.12 -15.73
CA HIS A 78 -8.01 -10.89 -15.29
C HIS A 78 -8.07 -10.58 -13.80
N ILE A 79 -9.16 -9.94 -13.36
CA ILE A 79 -9.37 -9.63 -11.94
C ILE A 79 -9.85 -10.88 -11.22
N LYS A 80 -9.03 -11.40 -10.29
CA LYS A 80 -9.35 -12.54 -9.44
C LYS A 80 -10.07 -12.13 -8.16
N GLY A 81 -9.81 -10.93 -7.68
CA GLY A 81 -10.44 -10.38 -6.47
C GLY A 81 -10.39 -8.86 -6.46
N ALA A 82 -11.40 -8.26 -5.87
CA ALA A 82 -11.50 -6.82 -5.69
C ALA A 82 -12.06 -6.47 -4.32
N LEU A 83 -11.52 -5.40 -3.73
CA LEU A 83 -12.11 -4.71 -2.59
C LEU A 83 -12.87 -3.49 -3.11
N MET A 84 -14.13 -3.34 -2.73
CA MET A 84 -14.87 -2.08 -2.88
C MET A 84 -15.05 -1.43 -1.51
N SER A 85 -14.58 -0.20 -1.38
CA SER A 85 -14.68 0.61 -0.17
C SER A 85 -15.54 1.84 -0.44
N TYR A 86 -16.45 2.13 0.46
CA TYR A 86 -17.27 3.33 0.42
C TYR A 86 -16.63 4.42 1.27
N GLN A 87 -16.55 5.64 0.73
CA GLN A 87 -16.22 6.79 1.55
C GLN A 87 -17.47 7.28 2.28
N VAL A 88 -17.30 7.70 3.53
CA VAL A 88 -18.43 8.25 4.31
C VAL A 88 -18.92 9.53 3.63
N PRO A 89 -20.23 9.65 3.31
CA PRO A 89 -20.76 10.87 2.71
C PRO A 89 -20.51 12.09 3.60
N GLU A 90 -20.12 13.21 3.01
CA GLU A 90 -19.80 14.43 3.76
C GLU A 90 -21.01 14.98 4.52
N ASP A 91 -22.21 14.83 3.95
CA ASP A 91 -23.48 15.28 4.53
C ASP A 91 -24.14 14.24 5.46
N GLY A 92 -23.50 13.06 5.63
CA GLY A 92 -24.06 11.96 6.37
C GLY A 92 -25.29 11.32 5.72
N GLY A 93 -25.48 11.50 4.40
CA GLY A 93 -26.62 11.02 3.66
C GLY A 93 -26.64 9.50 3.42
N ASP A 94 -27.75 9.02 2.89
CA ASP A 94 -27.99 7.59 2.63
C ASP A 94 -27.34 7.09 1.32
N TYR A 95 -26.73 7.97 0.52
CA TYR A 95 -26.14 7.66 -0.76
C TYR A 95 -24.63 7.89 -0.77
N ALA A 96 -23.90 6.99 -1.42
CA ALA A 96 -22.47 7.14 -1.59
C ALA A 96 -22.15 8.21 -2.64
N GLU A 97 -21.18 9.07 -2.33
CA GLU A 97 -20.63 10.07 -3.25
C GLU A 97 -19.39 9.54 -3.97
N ASN A 98 -18.61 8.73 -3.27
CA ASN A 98 -17.37 8.15 -3.78
C ASN A 98 -17.21 6.71 -3.33
N VAL A 99 -16.64 5.88 -4.21
CA VAL A 99 -16.20 4.52 -3.89
C VAL A 99 -14.83 4.27 -4.49
N ASP A 100 -14.05 3.43 -3.82
CA ASP A 100 -12.77 2.95 -4.32
C ASP A 100 -12.87 1.46 -4.65
N ILE A 101 -12.43 1.06 -5.84
CA ILE A 101 -12.22 -0.34 -6.20
C ILE A 101 -10.72 -0.59 -6.25
N ILE A 102 -10.25 -1.50 -5.41
CA ILE A 102 -8.84 -1.84 -5.26
C ILE A 102 -8.65 -3.28 -5.71
N VAL A 103 -7.73 -3.48 -6.66
CA VAL A 103 -7.36 -4.81 -7.16
C VAL A 103 -5.84 -4.97 -7.14
N PRO A 104 -5.31 -6.19 -6.91
CA PRO A 104 -3.89 -6.45 -7.07
C PRO A 104 -3.41 -6.11 -8.48
N MET A 105 -2.21 -5.54 -8.58
CA MET A 105 -1.51 -5.30 -9.83
C MET A 105 -0.02 -5.51 -9.60
N SER A 106 0.59 -6.39 -10.41
CA SER A 106 2.01 -6.67 -10.31
C SER A 106 2.86 -5.50 -10.82
N TRP A 107 4.12 -5.47 -10.40
CA TRP A 107 5.10 -4.52 -10.96
C TRP A 107 5.31 -4.74 -12.46
N ALA A 108 5.33 -5.99 -12.89
CA ALA A 108 5.51 -6.35 -14.30
C ALA A 108 4.49 -5.70 -15.24
N ALA A 109 3.27 -5.44 -14.76
CA ALA A 109 2.22 -4.76 -15.54
C ALA A 109 2.55 -3.30 -15.86
N VAL A 110 3.47 -2.67 -15.13
CA VAL A 110 3.76 -1.23 -15.24
C VAL A 110 5.26 -0.90 -15.37
N GLU A 111 6.16 -1.86 -15.23
CA GLU A 111 7.61 -1.65 -15.19
C GLU A 111 8.17 -0.96 -16.44
N GLN A 112 7.56 -1.18 -17.60
CA GLN A 112 7.97 -0.53 -18.85
C GLN A 112 7.89 1.00 -18.82
N TRP A 113 7.08 1.57 -17.92
CA TRP A 113 6.97 3.02 -17.71
C TRP A 113 7.79 3.50 -16.50
N ASP A 114 8.61 2.63 -15.91
CA ASP A 114 9.49 3.05 -14.82
C ASP A 114 10.48 4.13 -15.27
N GLY A 115 10.79 5.06 -14.38
CA GLY A 115 11.66 6.20 -14.68
C GLY A 115 11.00 7.30 -15.52
N THR A 116 9.75 7.13 -15.95
CA THR A 116 9.00 8.22 -16.60
C THR A 116 8.46 9.20 -15.56
N LYS A 117 8.19 10.44 -15.99
CA LYS A 117 7.65 11.47 -15.08
C LYS A 117 6.13 11.27 -14.87
N VAL A 118 5.69 11.57 -13.65
CA VAL A 118 4.26 11.67 -13.32
C VAL A 118 3.55 12.59 -14.29
N MET A 119 2.37 12.24 -14.75
CA MET A 119 1.53 12.95 -15.74
C MET A 119 2.16 13.06 -17.16
N GLN A 120 3.27 12.38 -17.42
CA GLN A 120 3.98 12.40 -18.71
C GLN A 120 4.42 11.00 -19.18
N ARG A 121 3.61 9.96 -18.88
CA ARG A 121 3.97 8.57 -19.18
C ARG A 121 3.57 8.09 -20.58
N GLY A 122 2.89 8.94 -21.34
CA GLY A 122 2.44 8.64 -22.70
C GLY A 122 1.04 8.04 -22.77
N GLU A 123 0.50 8.01 -24.01
CA GLU A 123 -0.89 7.60 -24.29
C GLU A 123 -1.15 6.12 -23.93
N GLU A 124 -0.20 5.24 -24.22
CA GLU A 124 -0.33 3.80 -23.92
C GLU A 124 -0.57 3.54 -22.43
N TYR A 125 0.08 4.32 -21.56
CA TYR A 125 -0.14 4.21 -20.12
C TYR A 125 -1.55 4.66 -19.72
N GLU A 126 -2.05 5.74 -20.29
CA GLU A 126 -3.40 6.23 -20.01
C GLU A 126 -4.46 5.24 -20.53
N VAL A 127 -4.27 4.68 -21.73
CA VAL A 127 -5.14 3.62 -22.29
C VAL A 127 -5.15 2.39 -21.40
N MET A 128 -3.99 1.93 -20.94
CA MET A 128 -3.90 0.79 -20.01
C MET A 128 -4.68 1.05 -18.72
N LYS A 129 -4.53 2.23 -18.11
CA LYS A 129 -5.27 2.61 -16.88
C LYS A 129 -6.77 2.66 -17.11
N GLN A 130 -7.20 3.26 -18.23
CA GLN A 130 -8.62 3.37 -18.58
C GLN A 130 -9.23 1.98 -18.72
N LYS A 131 -8.57 1.11 -19.50
CA LYS A 131 -9.02 -0.28 -19.70
C LYS A 131 -9.13 -1.03 -18.36
N LYS A 132 -8.12 -0.90 -17.49
CA LYS A 132 -8.15 -1.56 -16.18
C LYS A 132 -9.25 -1.02 -15.28
N ALA A 133 -9.53 0.28 -15.33
CA ALA A 133 -10.64 0.90 -14.60
C ALA A 133 -12.00 0.37 -15.07
N GLU A 134 -12.20 0.24 -16.37
CA GLU A 134 -13.40 -0.35 -16.96
C GLU A 134 -13.57 -1.82 -16.55
N GLU A 135 -12.48 -2.61 -16.57
CA GLU A 135 -12.47 -3.98 -16.06
C GLU A 135 -12.89 -4.06 -14.58
N CYS A 136 -12.41 -3.13 -13.73
CA CYS A 136 -12.79 -3.05 -12.33
C CYS A 136 -14.28 -2.78 -12.15
N VAL A 137 -14.80 -1.79 -12.87
CA VAL A 137 -16.25 -1.46 -12.83
C VAL A 137 -17.09 -2.62 -13.32
N ASP A 138 -16.72 -3.24 -14.43
CA ASP A 138 -17.45 -4.38 -15.00
C ASP A 138 -17.39 -5.60 -14.07
N PHE A 139 -16.26 -5.85 -13.43
CA PHE A 139 -16.12 -6.94 -12.47
C PHE A 139 -17.04 -6.74 -11.26
N VAL A 140 -16.98 -5.59 -10.60
CA VAL A 140 -17.80 -5.30 -9.42
C VAL A 140 -19.29 -5.18 -9.76
N SER A 141 -19.63 -4.69 -10.95
CA SER A 141 -21.02 -4.54 -11.38
C SER A 141 -21.78 -5.87 -11.53
N LYS A 142 -21.09 -7.01 -11.60
CA LYS A 142 -21.71 -8.34 -11.54
C LYS A 142 -22.40 -8.58 -10.18
N TYR A 143 -21.88 -7.95 -9.12
CA TYR A 143 -22.35 -8.09 -7.75
C TYR A 143 -23.12 -6.85 -7.25
N VAL A 144 -22.79 -5.69 -7.80
CA VAL A 144 -23.41 -4.38 -7.50
C VAL A 144 -23.89 -3.76 -8.82
N PRO A 145 -25.04 -4.21 -9.40
CA PRO A 145 -25.46 -3.82 -10.74
C PRO A 145 -25.67 -2.32 -10.92
N GLN A 146 -26.02 -1.60 -9.85
CA GLN A 146 -26.22 -0.14 -9.89
C GLN A 146 -24.93 0.63 -10.15
N LEU A 147 -23.77 0.07 -9.83
CA LEU A 147 -22.48 0.75 -9.92
C LEU A 147 -22.21 1.30 -11.33
N LYS A 148 -22.41 0.49 -12.37
CA LYS A 148 -22.12 0.88 -13.75
C LYS A 148 -22.86 2.16 -14.18
N ASN A 149 -24.09 2.32 -13.74
CA ASN A 149 -24.90 3.50 -14.04
C ASN A 149 -24.57 4.68 -13.10
N ALA A 150 -24.02 4.40 -11.93
CA ALA A 150 -23.69 5.39 -10.93
C ALA A 150 -22.36 6.12 -11.20
N VAL A 151 -21.48 5.57 -12.02
CA VAL A 151 -20.19 6.18 -12.36
C VAL A 151 -20.39 7.55 -12.99
N ASP A 152 -19.74 8.59 -12.42
CA ASP A 152 -19.59 9.92 -13.00
C ASP A 152 -18.18 10.11 -13.58
N THR A 153 -17.16 10.00 -12.74
CA THR A 153 -15.76 10.17 -13.14
C THR A 153 -14.90 9.14 -12.42
N ILE A 154 -13.86 8.64 -13.10
CA ILE A 154 -12.89 7.69 -12.53
C ILE A 154 -11.50 8.31 -12.53
N TYR A 155 -10.84 8.29 -11.39
CA TYR A 155 -9.42 8.55 -11.23
C TYR A 155 -8.71 7.25 -10.90
N THR A 156 -7.46 7.10 -11.35
CA THR A 156 -6.75 5.82 -11.19
C THR A 156 -5.38 6.01 -10.58
N SER A 157 -4.97 5.03 -9.78
CA SER A 157 -3.59 4.87 -9.34
C SER A 157 -3.07 3.48 -9.63
N THR A 158 -1.76 3.35 -9.82
CA THR A 158 -1.06 2.11 -10.16
C THR A 158 0.13 1.92 -9.21
N PRO A 159 0.86 0.80 -9.26
CA PRO A 159 2.10 0.64 -8.52
C PRO A 159 3.12 1.77 -8.76
N LEU A 160 3.16 2.37 -9.96
CA LEU A 160 4.00 3.56 -10.22
C LEU A 160 3.61 4.76 -9.37
N THR A 161 2.32 4.95 -9.09
CA THR A 161 1.84 6.00 -8.20
C THR A 161 2.37 5.81 -6.78
N TYR A 162 2.33 4.57 -6.26
CA TYR A 162 2.89 4.24 -4.95
C TYR A 162 4.40 4.46 -4.92
N LYS A 163 5.12 4.04 -5.96
CA LYS A 163 6.57 4.27 -6.08
C LYS A 163 6.90 5.76 -6.05
N ASP A 164 6.20 6.57 -6.83
CA ASP A 164 6.50 8.00 -6.96
C ASP A 164 6.17 8.82 -5.71
N TYR A 165 5.05 8.53 -5.06
CA TYR A 165 4.57 9.35 -3.93
C TYR A 165 4.95 8.79 -2.56
N VAL A 166 5.15 7.48 -2.44
CA VAL A 166 5.44 6.80 -1.17
C VAL A 166 6.84 6.20 -1.13
N SER A 167 7.54 6.18 -2.27
CA SER A 167 8.89 5.63 -2.43
C SER A 167 8.98 4.15 -2.00
N THR A 168 7.93 3.37 -2.25
CA THR A 168 7.94 1.93 -2.01
C THR A 168 8.62 1.21 -3.16
N VAL A 169 9.36 0.16 -2.85
CA VAL A 169 10.02 -0.68 -3.85
C VAL A 169 8.96 -1.34 -4.73
N GLU A 170 9.10 -1.22 -6.06
CA GLU A 170 8.16 -1.78 -7.04
C GLU A 170 6.70 -1.39 -6.80
N GLY A 171 6.47 -0.23 -6.18
CA GLY A 171 5.13 0.25 -5.85
C GLY A 171 4.34 -0.67 -4.91
N SER A 172 5.04 -1.41 -4.06
CA SER A 172 4.41 -2.34 -3.10
C SER A 172 3.42 -1.64 -2.19
N ALA A 173 2.24 -2.23 -2.01
CA ALA A 173 1.17 -1.64 -1.21
C ALA A 173 1.46 -1.71 0.30
N TYR A 174 2.12 -2.78 0.76
CA TYR A 174 2.35 -3.06 2.17
C TYR A 174 3.83 -3.17 2.55
N GLY A 175 4.74 -2.79 1.66
CA GLY A 175 6.18 -2.82 1.89
C GLY A 175 6.74 -4.25 1.91
N ILE A 176 7.66 -4.55 2.82
CA ILE A 176 8.37 -5.83 2.87
C ILE A 176 7.41 -6.98 3.19
N ARG A 177 7.40 -8.00 2.31
CA ARG A 177 6.63 -9.23 2.48
C ARG A 177 7.11 -9.98 3.73
N LYS A 178 6.17 -10.39 4.58
CA LYS A 178 6.45 -11.21 5.75
C LYS A 178 6.38 -12.69 5.38
N ASP A 179 7.45 -13.41 5.63
CA ASP A 179 7.57 -14.84 5.35
C ASP A 179 7.41 -15.63 6.64
N TYR A 180 6.32 -16.37 6.77
CA TYR A 180 6.04 -17.19 7.97
C TYR A 180 7.03 -18.37 8.11
N ASN A 181 7.67 -18.81 7.02
CA ASN A 181 8.72 -19.83 7.08
C ASN A 181 10.08 -19.27 7.52
N ASN A 182 10.30 -17.96 7.33
CA ASN A 182 11.55 -17.27 7.64
C ASN A 182 11.31 -15.93 8.37
N VAL A 183 10.50 -15.98 9.42
CA VAL A 183 10.04 -14.80 10.17
C VAL A 183 11.19 -13.85 10.53
N MET A 184 12.28 -14.40 11.08
CA MET A 184 13.43 -13.60 11.53
C MET A 184 14.18 -12.89 10.40
N GLN A 185 14.04 -13.33 9.14
CA GLN A 185 14.66 -12.65 8.00
C GLN A 185 13.86 -11.43 7.56
N THR A 186 12.54 -11.49 7.68
CA THR A 186 11.61 -10.49 7.16
C THR A 186 11.12 -9.49 8.21
N LEU A 187 11.26 -9.79 9.51
CA LEU A 187 11.04 -8.82 10.57
C LEU A 187 12.27 -7.93 10.74
N LEU A 188 12.05 -6.62 10.80
CA LEU A 188 13.08 -5.64 11.03
C LEU A 188 12.91 -4.99 12.40
N THR A 189 14.05 -4.69 13.04
CA THR A 189 14.05 -3.95 14.31
C THR A 189 13.95 -2.45 14.04
N PRO A 190 13.40 -1.66 14.98
CA PRO A 190 13.42 -0.21 14.87
C PRO A 190 14.83 0.38 14.80
N ARG A 191 15.82 -0.22 15.45
CA ARG A 191 17.21 0.29 15.44
C ARG A 191 17.88 0.04 14.10
N ALA A 192 18.28 1.12 13.42
CA ALA A 192 19.23 1.05 12.32
C ALA A 192 20.67 0.93 12.85
N PRO A 193 21.66 0.56 11.99
CA PRO A 193 23.06 0.57 12.40
C PRO A 193 23.65 1.94 12.75
N ILE A 194 22.91 3.01 12.58
CA ILE A 194 23.24 4.38 13.00
C ILE A 194 22.52 4.64 14.32
N GLU A 195 23.24 5.05 15.34
CA GLU A 195 22.75 5.16 16.73
C GLU A 195 21.52 6.06 16.90
N ASN A 196 21.44 7.13 16.13
CA ASN A 196 20.34 8.10 16.21
C ASN A 196 19.31 7.97 15.06
N LEU A 197 19.33 6.87 14.31
CA LEU A 197 18.36 6.60 13.27
C LEU A 197 17.47 5.41 13.68
N LEU A 198 16.20 5.68 13.84
CA LEU A 198 15.18 4.68 14.09
C LEU A 198 14.29 4.52 12.86
N LEU A 199 13.83 3.30 12.63
CA LEU A 199 12.88 2.95 11.61
C LEU A 199 11.52 2.68 12.27
N THR A 200 10.44 2.97 11.55
CA THR A 200 9.07 2.66 11.94
C THR A 200 8.22 2.33 10.71
N GLY A 201 6.94 2.06 10.90
CA GLY A 201 6.00 1.87 9.80
C GLY A 201 5.81 0.41 9.38
N GLN A 202 5.03 0.23 8.31
CA GLN A 202 4.50 -1.07 7.88
C GLN A 202 5.55 -2.08 7.42
N SER A 203 6.72 -1.61 6.98
CA SER A 203 7.78 -2.49 6.47
C SER A 203 8.55 -3.24 7.56
N LEU A 204 8.45 -2.83 8.85
CA LEU A 204 9.23 -3.46 9.93
C LEU A 204 8.61 -4.79 10.36
N ASN A 205 7.42 -4.75 10.93
CA ASN A 205 6.79 -5.90 11.55
C ASN A 205 5.49 -6.29 10.82
N LEU A 206 4.46 -5.49 10.99
CA LEU A 206 3.13 -5.73 10.43
C LEU A 206 2.63 -4.47 9.72
N HIS A 207 1.78 -4.67 8.71
CA HIS A 207 1.09 -3.60 7.99
C HIS A 207 -0.33 -3.34 8.57
N GLY A 208 -1.00 -2.35 8.00
CA GLY A 208 -2.32 -1.92 8.44
C GLY A 208 -2.28 -1.09 9.74
N ILE A 209 -3.42 -0.56 10.13
CA ILE A 209 -3.50 0.37 11.28
C ILE A 209 -2.96 -0.26 12.55
N LEU A 210 -3.40 -1.48 12.89
CA LEU A 210 -2.93 -2.18 14.10
C LEU A 210 -1.42 -2.46 14.03
N GLY A 211 -0.93 -2.99 12.91
CA GLY A 211 0.48 -3.34 12.75
C GLY A 211 1.40 -2.12 12.83
N VAL A 212 1.01 -1.01 12.22
CA VAL A 212 1.79 0.23 12.27
C VAL A 212 1.73 0.86 13.66
N SER A 213 0.59 0.83 14.34
CA SER A 213 0.46 1.29 15.73
C SER A 213 1.37 0.49 16.67
N MET A 214 1.37 -0.84 16.57
CA MET A 214 2.29 -1.68 17.35
C MET A 214 3.76 -1.37 17.05
N THR A 215 4.10 -1.20 15.77
CA THR A 215 5.48 -0.86 15.38
C THR A 215 5.89 0.51 15.94
N SER A 216 4.97 1.49 15.97
CA SER A 216 5.26 2.80 16.54
C SER A 216 5.54 2.74 18.05
N LEU A 217 4.83 1.89 18.79
CA LEU A 217 5.09 1.66 20.22
C LEU A 217 6.49 1.05 20.44
N PHE A 218 6.88 0.07 19.62
CA PHE A 218 8.24 -0.48 19.70
C PHE A 218 9.30 0.58 19.37
N THR A 219 9.06 1.42 18.37
CA THR A 219 9.99 2.51 18.03
C THR A 219 10.07 3.55 19.15
N THR A 220 8.95 3.90 19.77
CA THR A 220 8.89 4.80 20.93
C THR A 220 9.66 4.21 22.11
N ALA A 221 9.48 2.91 22.37
CA ALA A 221 10.17 2.21 23.46
C ALA A 221 11.71 2.23 23.32
N GLU A 222 12.23 2.35 22.09
CA GLU A 222 13.68 2.52 21.87
C GLU A 222 14.21 3.87 22.37
N ILE A 223 13.33 4.85 22.55
CA ILE A 223 13.69 6.21 23.03
C ILE A 223 13.43 6.35 24.54
N VAL A 224 12.22 5.99 25.00
CA VAL A 224 11.77 6.25 26.37
C VAL A 224 11.79 5.01 27.28
N GLY A 225 12.05 3.84 26.74
CA GLY A 225 11.97 2.55 27.45
C GLY A 225 10.57 1.91 27.38
N MET A 226 10.53 0.58 27.40
CA MET A 226 9.28 -0.18 27.31
C MET A 226 8.40 -0.02 28.55
N ASP A 227 9.00 0.15 29.73
CA ASP A 227 8.25 0.31 30.98
C ASP A 227 7.45 1.61 30.98
N THR A 228 8.06 2.72 30.53
CA THR A 228 7.36 3.99 30.34
C THR A 228 6.18 3.85 29.37
N VAL A 229 6.38 3.17 28.25
CA VAL A 229 5.30 2.94 27.29
C VAL A 229 4.15 2.14 27.90
N LYS A 230 4.44 1.12 28.72
CA LYS A 230 3.40 0.33 29.41
C LYS A 230 2.64 1.16 30.44
N GLU A 231 3.37 1.96 31.24
CA GLU A 231 2.77 2.84 32.24
C GLU A 231 1.81 3.84 31.60
N ASP A 232 2.24 4.50 30.52
CA ASP A 232 1.42 5.49 29.80
C ASP A 232 0.16 4.86 29.17
N LEU A 233 0.26 3.65 28.69
CA LEU A 233 -0.86 2.89 28.10
C LEU A 233 -1.71 2.17 29.16
N LYS A 234 -1.31 2.18 30.42
CA LYS A 234 -1.97 1.46 31.54
C LYS A 234 -2.13 -0.05 31.26
N LEU A 235 -1.09 -0.66 30.70
CA LEU A 235 -1.02 -2.10 30.37
C LEU A 235 -0.43 -2.91 31.54
#